data_3fe06caea8bb16c8cccb86c7033e1b4a
#
_entry.id   3fe06caea8bb16c8cccb86c7033e1b4a
#
_cell.length_a   1.000
_cell.length_b   1.000
_cell.length_c   1.000
_cell.angle_alpha   90.00
_cell.angle_beta   90.00
_cell.angle_gamma   90.00
#
_symmetry.space_group_name_H-M   'P 1'
#
loop_
_entity.id
_entity.type
_entity.pdbx_description
1 polymer ?
#
loop_
_entity_poly.entity_id
_entity_poly.type
_entity_poly.pdbx_seq_one_letter_code
_entity_poly.pdbx_strand_id
1 'polypeptide(L)'
;QGYSSAASDVYKRQIKKYPRVERYIRYFNTGENFYINDLDITPFKTPHDSAESVGFSLYSGARKLSIATDIGHINKRLLEQLRHSHILVLEANHDMDMLLNGPYPPPLKRRILGNNGHLSNDACGDALSQLMCCELQQVVLAHLSQENNRPEIAYSAVSGKLSEDGCDLPVDVAYQDRRGPVYKII
;
A
#
# COMPACT_ATOMS: atom_id res chain seq x y z
N GLN A 1 -13.45 -24.38 8.08
CA GLN A 1 -12.41 -23.37 8.30
C GLN A 1 -13.06 -21.99 8.41
N GLY A 2 -12.88 -21.34 9.57
CA GLY A 2 -13.56 -20.08 9.86
C GLY A 2 -12.95 -18.92 9.10
N TYR A 3 -13.64 -18.47 8.07
CA TYR A 3 -13.40 -17.16 7.48
C TYR A 3 -13.72 -16.09 8.54
N SER A 4 -12.90 -15.05 8.66
CA SER A 4 -13.21 -13.93 9.56
C SER A 4 -14.63 -13.42 9.29
N SER A 5 -15.47 -13.38 10.32
CA SER A 5 -16.90 -13.07 10.17
C SER A 5 -17.18 -11.70 9.54
N ALA A 6 -16.31 -10.71 9.78
CA ALA A 6 -16.47 -9.36 9.24
C ALA A 6 -16.16 -9.27 7.74
N ALA A 7 -15.09 -9.91 7.26
CA ALA A 7 -14.78 -9.98 5.83
C ALA A 7 -15.88 -10.72 5.06
N SER A 8 -16.46 -11.80 5.64
CA SER A 8 -17.56 -12.55 5.03
C SER A 8 -18.82 -11.72 4.87
N ASP A 9 -19.13 -10.79 5.79
CA ASP A 9 -20.35 -9.98 5.74
C ASP A 9 -20.27 -8.85 4.72
N VAL A 10 -19.14 -8.17 4.60
CA VAL A 10 -18.89 -7.18 3.52
C VAL A 10 -18.99 -7.86 2.17
N TYR A 11 -18.40 -9.03 2.04
CA TYR A 11 -18.38 -9.85 0.86
C TYR A 11 -19.78 -10.31 0.42
N LYS A 12 -20.56 -10.86 1.36
CA LYS A 12 -21.96 -11.26 1.13
C LYS A 12 -22.82 -10.08 0.65
N ARG A 13 -22.58 -8.86 1.18
CA ARG A 13 -23.27 -7.64 0.72
C ARG A 13 -22.89 -7.28 -0.71
N GLN A 14 -21.61 -7.39 -1.09
CA GLN A 14 -21.15 -7.13 -2.45
C GLN A 14 -21.73 -8.12 -3.45
N ILE A 15 -21.70 -9.43 -3.16
CA ILE A 15 -22.31 -10.47 -4.00
C ILE A 15 -23.81 -10.21 -4.17
N LYS A 16 -24.52 -9.91 -3.07
CA LYS A 16 -25.95 -9.61 -3.13
C LYS A 16 -26.26 -8.40 -4.02
N LYS A 17 -25.38 -7.41 -4.03
CA LYS A 17 -25.51 -6.22 -4.90
C LYS A 17 -25.17 -6.51 -6.37
N TYR A 18 -24.20 -7.42 -6.60
CA TYR A 18 -23.71 -7.76 -7.93
C TYR A 18 -23.65 -9.28 -8.15
N PRO A 19 -24.79 -10.00 -8.26
CA PRO A 19 -24.82 -11.47 -8.31
C PRO A 19 -24.03 -12.07 -9.49
N ARG A 20 -23.91 -11.30 -10.60
CA ARG A 20 -23.17 -11.76 -11.79
C ARG A 20 -21.68 -11.92 -11.59
N VAL A 21 -21.10 -11.32 -10.55
CA VAL A 21 -19.64 -11.42 -10.29
C VAL A 21 -19.28 -12.64 -9.46
N GLU A 22 -20.25 -13.31 -8.82
CA GLU A 22 -20.01 -14.45 -7.93
C GLU A 22 -19.20 -15.55 -8.60
N ARG A 23 -19.47 -15.87 -9.87
CA ARG A 23 -18.74 -16.88 -10.65
C ARG A 23 -17.27 -16.55 -10.90
N TYR A 24 -16.87 -15.28 -10.77
CA TYR A 24 -15.49 -14.82 -11.00
C TYR A 24 -14.69 -14.70 -9.70
N ILE A 25 -15.34 -14.89 -8.56
CA ILE A 25 -14.73 -14.76 -7.27
C ILE A 25 -13.80 -15.93 -7.01
N ARG A 26 -12.60 -15.63 -6.52
CA ARG A 26 -11.63 -16.61 -6.08
C ARG A 26 -11.17 -16.21 -4.67
N TYR A 27 -11.15 -17.18 -3.79
CA TYR A 27 -10.66 -17.01 -2.43
C TYR A 27 -9.19 -17.38 -2.37
N PHE A 28 -8.46 -16.69 -1.53
CA PHE A 28 -7.07 -16.99 -1.22
C PHE A 28 -6.86 -16.93 0.29
N ASN A 29 -5.81 -17.54 0.79
CA ASN A 29 -5.36 -17.43 2.17
C ASN A 29 -4.14 -16.53 2.23
N THR A 30 -4.07 -15.67 3.26
CA THR A 30 -2.92 -14.81 3.47
C THR A 30 -1.67 -15.65 3.73
N GLY A 31 -0.59 -15.39 2.99
CA GLY A 31 0.67 -16.13 3.08
C GLY A 31 0.74 -17.38 2.20
N GLU A 32 -0.32 -17.71 1.48
CA GLU A 32 -0.31 -18.78 0.47
C GLU A 32 -0.30 -18.18 -0.93
N ASN A 33 0.64 -18.61 -1.77
CA ASN A 33 0.75 -18.14 -3.14
C ASN A 33 -0.43 -18.63 -3.98
N PHE A 34 -0.84 -17.82 -4.92
CA PHE A 34 -1.77 -18.20 -5.98
C PHE A 34 -1.31 -17.63 -7.32
N TYR A 35 -1.88 -18.15 -8.42
CA TYR A 35 -1.45 -17.77 -9.76
C TYR A 35 -2.58 -17.11 -10.55
N ILE A 36 -2.24 -16.05 -11.28
CA ILE A 36 -3.09 -15.47 -12.32
C ILE A 36 -2.27 -15.48 -13.62
N ASN A 37 -2.60 -16.37 -14.54
CA ASN A 37 -1.80 -16.68 -15.72
C ASN A 37 -0.35 -17.04 -15.34
N ASP A 38 0.62 -16.25 -15.78
CA ASP A 38 2.05 -16.41 -15.53
C ASP A 38 2.57 -15.60 -14.32
N LEU A 39 1.67 -14.92 -13.62
CA LEU A 39 2.01 -14.19 -12.40
C LEU A 39 1.86 -15.07 -11.16
N ASP A 40 2.94 -15.21 -10.38
CA ASP A 40 2.88 -15.74 -9.02
C ASP A 40 2.58 -14.60 -8.06
N ILE A 41 1.55 -14.75 -7.24
CA ILE A 41 1.07 -13.71 -6.34
C ILE A 41 1.12 -14.21 -4.91
N THR A 42 1.87 -13.49 -4.06
CA THR A 42 1.99 -13.75 -2.63
C THR A 42 1.26 -12.64 -1.85
N PRO A 43 0.10 -12.94 -1.23
CA PRO A 43 -0.53 -12.01 -0.30
C PRO A 43 0.20 -12.02 1.04
N PHE A 44 0.41 -10.85 1.63
CA PHE A 44 1.02 -10.69 2.96
C PHE A 44 0.20 -9.75 3.84
N LYS A 45 0.25 -9.94 5.16
CA LYS A 45 -0.49 -9.10 6.12
C LYS A 45 0.11 -7.70 6.20
N THR A 46 -0.77 -6.68 6.21
CA THR A 46 -0.43 -5.31 6.57
C THR A 46 -0.99 -4.96 7.96
N PRO A 47 -0.28 -4.17 8.78
CA PRO A 47 -0.77 -3.70 10.07
C PRO A 47 -1.88 -2.66 9.88
N HIS A 48 -3.13 -3.09 9.94
CA HIS A 48 -4.31 -2.22 9.78
C HIS A 48 -5.47 -2.72 10.64
N ASP A 49 -6.44 -1.84 10.93
CA ASP A 49 -7.59 -2.14 11.79
C ASP A 49 -8.78 -2.80 11.06
N SER A 50 -8.61 -3.17 9.79
CA SER A 50 -9.57 -4.01 9.07
C SER A 50 -9.47 -5.49 9.49
N ALA A 51 -10.50 -6.26 9.23
CA ALA A 51 -10.57 -7.66 9.65
C ALA A 51 -9.41 -8.52 9.12
N GLU A 52 -9.00 -8.28 7.86
CA GLU A 52 -7.83 -8.92 7.25
C GLU A 52 -7.29 -8.01 6.14
N SER A 53 -6.34 -7.13 6.49
CA SER A 53 -5.66 -6.28 5.53
C SER A 53 -4.47 -7.00 4.92
N VAL A 54 -4.35 -6.91 3.59
CA VAL A 54 -3.30 -7.58 2.83
C VAL A 54 -2.68 -6.66 1.79
N GLY A 55 -1.37 -6.75 1.66
CA GLY A 55 -0.62 -6.32 0.50
C GLY A 55 -0.31 -7.51 -0.40
N PHE A 56 0.25 -7.25 -1.57
CA PHE A 56 0.56 -8.26 -2.56
C PHE A 56 1.97 -8.08 -3.11
N SER A 57 2.72 -9.18 -3.23
CA SER A 57 3.91 -9.27 -4.08
C SER A 57 3.57 -10.10 -5.32
N LEU A 58 3.80 -9.51 -6.49
CA LEU A 58 3.54 -10.11 -7.79
C LEU A 58 4.90 -10.43 -8.45
N TYR A 59 5.08 -11.66 -8.88
CA TYR A 59 6.31 -12.11 -9.51
C TYR A 59 6.07 -12.55 -10.95
N SER A 60 6.99 -12.15 -11.84
CA SER A 60 7.11 -12.67 -13.20
C SER A 60 8.59 -13.02 -13.44
N GLY A 61 8.92 -14.29 -13.32
CA GLY A 61 10.31 -14.75 -13.23
C GLY A 61 11.01 -14.14 -12.01
N ALA A 62 12.17 -13.50 -12.22
CA ALA A 62 12.92 -12.83 -11.16
C ALA A 62 12.41 -11.42 -10.83
N ARG A 63 11.45 -10.88 -11.58
CA ARG A 63 10.94 -9.53 -11.41
C ARG A 63 9.83 -9.49 -10.39
N LYS A 64 9.87 -8.50 -9.49
CA LYS A 64 8.92 -8.33 -8.39
C LYS A 64 8.29 -6.94 -8.40
N LEU A 65 6.96 -6.90 -8.33
CA LEU A 65 6.18 -5.70 -8.00
C LEU A 65 5.50 -5.95 -6.66
N SER A 66 5.59 -5.01 -5.73
CA SER A 66 4.85 -5.09 -4.47
C SER A 66 3.86 -3.93 -4.35
N ILE A 67 2.68 -4.23 -3.81
CA ILE A 67 1.62 -3.27 -3.51
C ILE A 67 1.29 -3.38 -2.03
N ALA A 68 1.46 -2.27 -1.29
CA ALA A 68 1.22 -2.22 0.14
C ALA A 68 0.53 -0.91 0.52
N THR A 69 -0.74 -0.99 0.82
CA THR A 69 -1.60 0.08 1.33
C THR A 69 -2.32 -0.40 2.59
N ASP A 70 -3.03 0.49 3.26
CA ASP A 70 -3.65 0.20 4.56
C ASP A 70 -2.60 -0.27 5.57
N ILE A 71 -1.64 0.64 5.86
CA ILE A 71 -0.48 0.38 6.70
C ILE A 71 -0.42 1.39 7.84
N GLY A 72 -0.68 0.97 9.05
CA GLY A 72 -0.55 1.85 10.22
C GLY A 72 0.90 2.09 10.65
N HIS A 73 1.78 1.12 10.43
CA HIS A 73 3.21 1.26 10.72
C HIS A 73 4.04 0.26 9.92
N ILE A 74 5.29 0.61 9.68
CA ILE A 74 6.26 -0.29 9.07
C ILE A 74 6.96 -1.09 10.17
N ASN A 75 6.86 -2.42 10.08
CA ASN A 75 7.59 -3.34 10.96
C ASN A 75 8.60 -4.17 10.17
N LYS A 76 9.49 -4.85 10.88
CA LYS A 76 10.55 -5.66 10.26
C LYS A 76 10.02 -6.71 9.28
N ARG A 77 8.89 -7.35 9.63
CA ARG A 77 8.28 -8.37 8.77
C ARG A 77 7.78 -7.78 7.46
N LEU A 78 7.15 -6.60 7.51
CA LEU A 78 6.68 -5.91 6.32
C LEU A 78 7.85 -5.44 5.45
N LEU A 79 8.91 -4.89 6.05
CA LEU A 79 10.13 -4.55 5.31
C LEU A 79 10.68 -5.75 4.54
N GLU A 80 10.79 -6.91 5.18
CA GLU A 80 11.26 -8.13 4.51
C GLU A 80 10.37 -8.56 3.35
N GLN A 81 9.04 -8.38 3.47
CA GLN A 81 8.11 -8.66 2.37
C GLN A 81 8.28 -7.69 1.19
N LEU A 82 8.66 -6.44 1.45
CA LEU A 82 8.83 -5.40 0.42
C LEU A 82 10.22 -5.40 -0.21
N ARG A 83 11.22 -6.01 0.42
CA ARG A 83 12.59 -6.10 -0.10
C ARG A 83 12.64 -6.74 -1.49
N HIS A 84 13.65 -6.36 -2.26
CA HIS A 84 13.90 -6.83 -3.63
C HIS A 84 12.74 -6.55 -4.60
N SER A 85 11.87 -5.59 -4.29
CA SER A 85 10.90 -5.11 -5.26
C SER A 85 11.58 -4.24 -6.32
N HIS A 86 11.24 -4.46 -7.58
CA HIS A 86 11.67 -3.61 -8.69
C HIS A 86 10.74 -2.39 -8.83
N ILE A 87 9.44 -2.61 -8.59
CA ILE A 87 8.45 -1.55 -8.47
C ILE A 87 7.75 -1.70 -7.13
N LEU A 88 7.61 -0.62 -6.39
CA LEU A 88 6.92 -0.60 -5.11
C LEU A 88 5.80 0.45 -5.13
N VAL A 89 4.57 -0.02 -5.00
CA VAL A 89 3.40 0.83 -4.72
C VAL A 89 3.21 0.86 -3.22
N LEU A 90 3.46 2.03 -2.61
CA LEU A 90 3.47 2.18 -1.16
C LEU A 90 2.53 3.29 -0.70
N GLU A 91 1.87 3.08 0.44
CA GLU A 91 1.01 4.09 1.05
C GLU A 91 1.81 5.33 1.45
N ALA A 92 1.27 6.51 1.08
CA ALA A 92 1.62 7.82 1.61
C ALA A 92 0.30 8.55 1.89
N ASN A 93 -0.35 8.19 3.00
CA ASN A 93 -1.75 8.55 3.20
C ASN A 93 -1.92 10.01 3.57
N HIS A 94 -1.16 10.54 4.51
CA HIS A 94 -1.40 11.87 5.04
C HIS A 94 -0.12 12.64 5.31
N ASP A 95 -0.22 13.95 5.17
CA ASP A 95 0.69 14.91 5.73
C ASP A 95 0.34 15.15 7.22
N MET A 96 1.34 15.19 8.08
CA MET A 96 1.15 15.30 9.53
C MET A 96 0.49 16.61 9.93
N ASP A 97 0.90 17.74 9.34
CA ASP A 97 0.36 19.05 9.65
C ASP A 97 -1.08 19.20 9.15
N MET A 98 -1.36 18.74 7.94
CA MET A 98 -2.72 18.72 7.40
C MET A 98 -3.66 17.86 8.25
N LEU A 99 -3.21 16.68 8.69
CA LEU A 99 -4.03 15.82 9.54
C LEU A 99 -4.29 16.45 10.91
N LEU A 100 -3.25 16.97 11.58
CA LEU A 100 -3.38 17.54 12.91
C LEU A 100 -4.24 18.80 12.92
N ASN A 101 -4.12 19.66 11.92
CA ASN A 101 -4.86 20.91 11.79
C ASN A 101 -6.14 20.79 10.95
N GLY A 102 -6.36 19.64 10.29
CA GLY A 102 -7.51 19.40 9.41
C GLY A 102 -8.84 19.20 10.14
N PRO A 103 -9.95 19.04 9.39
CA PRO A 103 -11.30 19.06 9.93
C PRO A 103 -11.71 17.77 10.65
N TYR A 104 -10.91 16.71 10.61
CA TYR A 104 -11.29 15.43 11.21
C TYR A 104 -11.41 15.53 12.74
N PRO A 105 -12.42 14.86 13.33
CA PRO A 105 -12.59 14.85 14.78
C PRO A 105 -11.44 14.10 15.47
N PRO A 106 -11.09 14.48 16.72
CA PRO A 106 -9.95 13.91 17.44
C PRO A 106 -9.91 12.38 17.52
N PRO A 107 -11.03 11.65 17.67
CA PRO A 107 -11.00 10.19 17.66
C PRO A 107 -10.53 9.60 16.32
N LEU A 108 -10.93 10.20 15.19
CA LEU A 108 -10.51 9.77 13.87
C LEU A 108 -9.03 10.06 13.62
N LYS A 109 -8.55 11.25 14.03
CA LYS A 109 -7.11 11.56 13.96
C LYS A 109 -6.27 10.56 14.74
N ARG A 110 -6.67 10.22 15.98
CA ARG A 110 -5.98 9.19 16.78
C ARG A 110 -5.99 7.81 16.13
N ARG A 111 -7.10 7.44 15.49
CA ARG A 111 -7.19 6.19 14.74
C ARG A 111 -6.22 6.17 13.57
N ILE A 112 -6.18 7.23 12.76
CA ILE A 112 -5.27 7.36 11.60
C ILE A 112 -3.81 7.29 12.04
N LEU A 113 -3.43 7.98 13.10
CA LEU A 113 -2.08 8.02 13.65
C LEU A 113 -1.68 6.76 14.44
N GLY A 114 -2.63 5.87 14.70
CA GLY A 114 -2.37 4.63 15.46
C GLY A 114 -1.60 3.58 14.66
N ASN A 115 -1.01 2.61 15.36
CA ASN A 115 -0.23 1.52 14.75
C ASN A 115 -1.01 0.65 13.75
N ASN A 116 -2.32 0.75 13.74
CA ASN A 116 -3.20 0.07 12.78
C ASN A 116 -4.00 1.09 11.93
N GLY A 117 -3.55 2.33 11.85
CA GLY A 117 -4.16 3.37 11.04
C GLY A 117 -3.57 3.42 9.63
N HIS A 118 -2.96 4.56 9.29
CA HIS A 118 -2.38 4.80 7.97
C HIS A 118 -0.99 5.42 8.04
N LEU A 119 -0.17 5.16 7.03
CA LEU A 119 1.21 5.61 6.94
C LEU A 119 1.27 7.10 6.52
N SER A 120 2.00 7.93 7.28
CA SER A 120 2.25 9.31 6.89
C SER A 120 3.25 9.40 5.73
N ASN A 121 3.35 10.57 5.09
CA ASN A 121 4.35 10.84 4.06
C ASN A 121 5.78 10.63 4.59
N ASP A 122 6.07 11.14 5.80
CA ASP A 122 7.39 11.00 6.43
C ASP A 122 7.73 9.54 6.71
N ALA A 123 6.79 8.79 7.30
CA ALA A 123 6.99 7.36 7.59
C ALA A 123 7.14 6.52 6.31
N CYS A 124 6.49 6.93 5.22
CA CYS A 124 6.71 6.35 3.89
C CYS A 124 8.15 6.59 3.41
N GLY A 125 8.65 7.83 3.51
CA GLY A 125 10.03 8.17 3.18
C GLY A 125 11.05 7.38 4.01
N ASP A 126 10.86 7.31 5.32
CA ASP A 126 11.71 6.52 6.24
C ASP A 126 11.71 5.02 5.91
N ALA A 127 10.57 4.48 5.48
CA ALA A 127 10.47 3.09 5.05
C ALA A 127 11.25 2.85 3.75
N LEU A 128 11.13 3.75 2.79
CA LEU A 128 11.85 3.69 1.52
C LEU A 128 13.35 3.77 1.73
N SER A 129 13.84 4.63 2.63
CA SER A 129 15.26 4.70 3.01
C SER A 129 15.81 3.34 3.49
N GLN A 130 14.99 2.56 4.21
CA GLN A 130 15.37 1.22 4.67
C GLN A 130 15.23 0.14 3.59
N LEU A 131 14.48 0.40 2.52
CA LEU A 131 14.23 -0.51 1.41
C LEU A 131 15.13 -0.25 0.20
N MET A 132 15.94 0.81 0.24
CA MET A 132 16.86 1.13 -0.85
C MET A 132 17.76 -0.05 -1.17
N CYS A 133 17.67 -0.53 -2.39
CA CYS A 133 18.49 -1.61 -2.94
C CYS A 133 18.65 -1.40 -4.44
N CYS A 134 19.61 -2.06 -5.03
CA CYS A 134 19.92 -1.93 -6.46
C CYS A 134 18.79 -2.41 -7.38
N GLU A 135 17.87 -3.23 -6.88
CA GLU A 135 16.73 -3.73 -7.66
C GLU A 135 15.56 -2.75 -7.73
N LEU A 136 15.41 -1.83 -6.76
CA LEU A 136 14.28 -0.89 -6.75
C LEU A 136 14.45 0.19 -7.82
N GLN A 137 13.59 0.18 -8.82
CA GLN A 137 13.66 1.04 -10.02
C GLN A 137 12.61 2.15 -10.01
N GLN A 138 11.50 1.93 -9.30
CA GLN A 138 10.37 2.86 -9.27
C GLN A 138 9.58 2.74 -7.98
N VAL A 139 9.19 3.88 -7.42
CA VAL A 139 8.19 3.98 -6.35
C VAL A 139 6.95 4.69 -6.87
N VAL A 140 5.78 4.21 -6.46
CA VAL A 140 4.51 4.87 -6.74
C VAL A 140 3.81 5.09 -5.39
N LEU A 141 3.68 6.34 -4.97
CA LEU A 141 2.95 6.72 -3.77
C LEU A 141 1.46 6.55 -4.02
N ALA A 142 0.77 5.86 -3.13
CA ALA A 142 -0.64 5.53 -3.30
C ALA A 142 -1.44 5.74 -2.02
N HIS A 143 -2.77 5.59 -2.12
CA HIS A 143 -3.71 5.66 -1.01
C HIS A 143 -3.68 7.00 -0.26
N LEU A 144 -3.50 8.11 -1.00
CA LEU A 144 -3.49 9.45 -0.45
C LEU A 144 -4.87 9.86 0.08
N SER A 145 -4.91 10.45 1.26
CA SER A 145 -6.12 11.07 1.83
C SER A 145 -6.54 12.28 0.99
N GLN A 146 -7.81 12.36 0.65
CA GLN A 146 -8.36 13.52 -0.06
C GLN A 146 -8.37 14.79 0.80
N GLU A 147 -8.53 14.65 2.12
CA GLU A 147 -8.64 15.77 3.07
C GLU A 147 -7.30 16.16 3.68
N ASN A 148 -6.42 15.18 3.92
CA ASN A 148 -5.21 15.38 4.71
C ASN A 148 -3.92 15.14 3.92
N ASN A 149 -4.00 15.21 2.59
CA ASN A 149 -2.82 15.13 1.73
C ASN A 149 -3.06 15.86 0.39
N ARG A 150 -1.96 16.06 -0.35
CA ARG A 150 -1.94 16.49 -1.73
C ARG A 150 -0.83 15.74 -2.45
N PRO A 151 -1.01 15.39 -3.74
CA PRO A 151 0.02 14.67 -4.51
C PRO A 151 1.38 15.35 -4.46
N GLU A 152 1.41 16.68 -4.54
CA GLU A 152 2.64 17.47 -4.54
C GLU A 152 3.34 17.43 -3.17
N ILE A 153 2.57 17.42 -2.06
CA ILE A 153 3.09 17.34 -0.70
C ILE A 153 3.68 15.95 -0.44
N ALA A 154 2.94 14.89 -0.79
CA ALA A 154 3.43 13.52 -0.66
C ALA A 154 4.71 13.30 -1.47
N TYR A 155 4.72 13.76 -2.73
CA TYR A 155 5.88 13.68 -3.60
C TYR A 155 7.09 14.43 -2.98
N SER A 156 6.90 15.67 -2.55
CA SER A 156 7.99 16.50 -2.01
C SER A 156 8.57 15.92 -0.72
N ALA A 157 7.71 15.44 0.19
CA ALA A 157 8.15 14.83 1.45
C ALA A 157 9.00 13.58 1.20
N VAL A 158 8.51 12.68 0.36
CA VAL A 158 9.20 11.40 0.07
C VAL A 158 10.47 11.63 -0.75
N SER A 159 10.40 12.43 -1.83
CA SER A 159 11.56 12.71 -2.67
C SER A 159 12.64 13.49 -1.92
N GLY A 160 12.24 14.43 -1.06
CA GLY A 160 13.16 15.17 -0.18
C GLY A 160 13.91 14.22 0.73
N LYS A 161 13.21 13.31 1.40
CA LYS A 161 13.83 12.31 2.28
C LYS A 161 14.81 11.40 1.54
N LEU A 162 14.43 10.88 0.36
CA LEU A 162 15.32 10.06 -0.46
C LEU A 162 16.56 10.84 -0.91
N SER A 163 16.41 12.11 -1.27
CA SER A 163 17.54 12.97 -1.67
C SER A 163 18.50 13.23 -0.50
N GLU A 164 17.99 13.44 0.72
CA GLU A 164 18.82 13.55 1.94
C GLU A 164 19.65 12.31 2.20
N ASP A 165 19.11 11.14 1.88
CA ASP A 165 19.78 9.84 2.00
C ASP A 165 20.68 9.52 0.77
N GLY A 166 20.82 10.47 -0.18
CA GLY A 166 21.67 10.33 -1.38
C GLY A 166 21.10 9.40 -2.44
N CYS A 167 19.78 9.19 -2.45
CA CYS A 167 19.10 8.30 -3.39
C CYS A 167 18.32 9.08 -4.45
N ASP A 168 18.61 8.81 -5.72
CA ASP A 168 17.90 9.36 -6.88
C ASP A 168 16.92 8.33 -7.47
N LEU A 169 16.01 7.85 -6.62
CA LEU A 169 15.00 6.87 -7.02
C LEU A 169 13.80 7.59 -7.64
N PRO A 170 13.34 7.17 -8.83
CA PRO A 170 12.13 7.70 -9.43
C PRO A 170 10.90 7.48 -8.55
N VAL A 171 10.19 8.58 -8.25
CA VAL A 171 8.96 8.59 -7.45
C VAL A 171 7.83 9.15 -8.30
N ASP A 172 6.69 8.48 -8.31
CA ASP A 172 5.43 8.94 -8.89
C ASP A 172 4.30 8.88 -7.88
N VAL A 173 3.17 9.49 -8.19
CA VAL A 173 1.97 9.45 -7.37
C VAL A 173 0.81 8.84 -8.14
N ALA A 174 0.13 7.87 -7.55
CA ALA A 174 -1.11 7.31 -8.08
C ALA A 174 -2.30 8.24 -7.75
N TYR A 175 -2.96 8.74 -8.78
CA TYR A 175 -4.15 9.58 -8.65
C TYR A 175 -5.42 8.72 -8.58
N GLN A 176 -6.45 9.21 -7.90
CA GLN A 176 -7.74 8.51 -7.77
C GLN A 176 -8.62 8.67 -9.01
N ASP A 177 -8.46 9.75 -9.75
CA ASP A 177 -9.36 10.23 -10.80
C ASP A 177 -8.80 10.07 -12.21
N ARG A 178 -7.54 9.66 -12.34
CA ARG A 178 -6.89 9.51 -13.64
C ARG A 178 -5.92 8.35 -13.68
N ARG A 179 -5.70 7.84 -14.88
CA ARG A 179 -4.72 6.80 -15.16
C ARG A 179 -3.29 7.34 -15.01
N GLY A 180 -2.45 6.59 -14.30
CA GLY A 180 -1.02 6.85 -14.21
C GLY A 180 -0.24 6.38 -15.45
N PRO A 181 1.10 6.60 -15.46
CA PRO A 181 1.98 6.09 -16.51
C PRO A 181 2.06 4.56 -16.53
N VAL A 182 2.68 4.02 -17.57
CA VAL A 182 3.00 2.60 -17.68
C VAL A 182 4.46 2.41 -17.31
N TYR A 183 4.73 1.61 -16.29
CA TYR A 183 6.07 1.27 -15.86
C TYR A 183 6.53 -0.04 -16.49
N LYS A 184 7.81 -0.13 -16.82
CA LYS A 184 8.46 -1.36 -17.27
C LYS A 184 9.56 -1.73 -16.29
N ILE A 185 9.59 -2.98 -15.87
CA ILE A 185 10.71 -3.54 -15.11
C ILE A 185 11.77 -4.01 -16.13
N ILE A 186 12.94 -3.43 -16.06
CA ILE A 186 14.05 -3.73 -16.96
C ILE A 186 14.93 -4.83 -16.39
#